data_a45745265c2cafc53ddb4a2501b636d9
#
_entry.id   a45745265c2cafc53ddb4a2501b636d9
#
_cell.length_a   1.000
_cell.length_b   1.000
_cell.length_c   1.000
_cell.angle_alpha   90.00
_cell.angle_beta   90.00
_cell.angle_gamma   90.00
#
_symmetry.space_group_name_H-M   'P 1'
#
loop_
_entity.id
_entity.type
_entity.pdbx_description
1 polymer ?
#
loop_
_entity_poly.entity_id
_entity_poly.type
_entity_poly.pdbx_seq_one_letter_code
_entity_poly.pdbx_strand_id
1 'polypeptide(L)'
;MAEEEKQGIHLHINDALYNAGLLGLYRVLNRMPADSSGEPYYRLDSENLIVRKEAFSEEFTKAYFEELIDRYGSDTVYENLIKELEWILSPNAREAEDFPKKLKKCISSLCEKLKRNSYTAGFEILRKYYNTKYDFWGIVKSIKNEENQQKQLNMLQELYEQMKQEDVRHVLCLKDIVYTRVQNYWTGVSFLYKDKTKNKEPFEQAFSDYFLVPIATYKPKKGKKVMPCFQCGRALQAKASSTAWVNDTMPDVKRKTDSFWNYVPDIMMCPYCMLVYACVPLGFTTFASEGVFVNDCRSIRTLNTANNFPDSSQDLQKDAFAEVINQFLLTADETQAENWLQNVQVVRRSGDTYRVNTLTADMLEDFVGLKGTLGKLLKANPYLFHQTLEHILNGQELYGLMLQGYRNS
;
A
#
# COMPACT_ATOMS: atom_id res chain seq x y z
N MET A 1 28.12 7.96 16.47
CA MET A 1 27.68 8.70 15.26
C MET A 1 28.61 8.52 14.06
N ALA A 2 29.93 8.76 14.14
CA ALA A 2 30.84 8.53 13.00
C ALA A 2 31.14 7.04 12.75
N GLU A 3 31.04 6.18 13.77
CA GLU A 3 31.15 4.72 13.66
C GLU A 3 29.82 4.07 13.22
N GLU A 4 28.67 4.57 13.64
CA GLU A 4 27.34 4.15 13.18
C GLU A 4 27.15 4.42 11.67
N GLU A 5 27.73 5.50 11.16
CA GLU A 5 27.67 5.80 9.72
C GLU A 5 28.42 4.78 8.85
N LYS A 6 29.40 4.08 9.39
CA LYS A 6 30.12 2.99 8.68
C LYS A 6 29.41 1.64 8.79
N GLN A 7 28.49 1.46 9.74
CA GLN A 7 27.78 0.20 9.98
C GLN A 7 26.38 0.13 9.37
N GLY A 8 25.85 1.23 8.85
CA GLY A 8 24.49 1.33 8.30
C GLY A 8 23.54 2.13 9.18
N ILE A 9 22.34 2.39 8.66
CA ILE A 9 21.29 3.14 9.34
C ILE A 9 20.41 2.17 10.12
N HIS A 10 20.43 2.27 11.44
CA HIS A 10 19.59 1.45 12.33
C HIS A 10 18.17 2.04 12.40
N LEU A 11 17.19 1.25 12.07
CA LEU A 11 15.76 1.56 12.15
C LEU A 11 15.11 0.54 13.08
N HIS A 12 14.65 1.01 14.24
CA HIS A 12 14.11 0.17 15.31
C HIS A 12 12.60 -0.02 15.16
N ILE A 13 12.09 -1.16 15.59
CA ILE A 13 10.65 -1.35 15.83
C ILE A 13 10.18 -0.32 16.85
N ASN A 14 8.99 0.27 16.60
CA ASN A 14 8.40 1.32 17.41
C ASN A 14 6.87 1.22 17.41
N ASP A 15 6.15 2.32 17.14
CA ASP A 15 4.71 2.31 17.05
C ASP A 15 4.17 1.53 15.82
N ALA A 16 2.91 1.15 15.86
CA ALA A 16 2.31 0.28 14.85
C ALA A 16 2.37 0.88 13.42
N LEU A 17 2.19 2.18 13.26
CA LEU A 17 2.22 2.81 11.94
C LEU A 17 3.65 2.86 11.40
N TYR A 18 4.63 3.17 12.25
CA TYR A 18 6.04 3.12 11.90
C TYR A 18 6.48 1.68 11.54
N ASN A 19 6.01 0.68 12.30
CA ASN A 19 6.29 -0.73 12.03
C ASN A 19 5.70 -1.20 10.69
N ALA A 20 4.52 -0.72 10.32
CA ALA A 20 3.99 -0.94 8.97
C ALA A 20 4.91 -0.33 7.91
N GLY A 21 5.45 0.87 8.16
CA GLY A 21 6.45 1.50 7.30
C GLY A 21 7.76 0.70 7.23
N LEU A 22 8.25 0.19 8.36
CA LEU A 22 9.45 -0.68 8.40
C LEU A 22 9.24 -1.97 7.60
N LEU A 23 8.08 -2.59 7.73
CA LEU A 23 7.74 -3.77 6.93
C LEU A 23 7.70 -3.43 5.44
N GLY A 24 7.09 -2.30 5.07
CA GLY A 24 7.08 -1.84 3.68
C GLY A 24 8.48 -1.56 3.15
N LEU A 25 9.32 -0.90 3.94
CA LEU A 25 10.73 -0.66 3.60
C LEU A 25 11.52 -1.98 3.44
N TYR A 26 11.34 -2.93 4.35
CA TYR A 26 11.95 -4.26 4.26
C TYR A 26 11.58 -4.97 2.94
N ARG A 27 10.30 -4.93 2.54
CA ARG A 27 9.81 -5.51 1.27
C ARG A 27 10.49 -4.89 0.06
N VAL A 28 10.59 -3.56 0.03
CA VAL A 28 11.30 -2.84 -1.05
C VAL A 28 12.77 -3.26 -1.11
N LEU A 29 13.46 -3.26 0.03
CA LEU A 29 14.87 -3.66 0.09
C LEU A 29 15.10 -5.12 -0.31
N ASN A 30 14.18 -6.02 0.04
CA ASN A 30 14.24 -7.43 -0.33
C ASN A 30 14.01 -7.66 -1.84
N ARG A 31 13.30 -6.73 -2.51
CA ARG A 31 13.09 -6.75 -3.95
C ARG A 31 14.29 -6.24 -4.73
N MET A 32 15.11 -5.39 -4.13
CA MET A 32 16.29 -4.83 -4.81
C MET A 32 17.28 -5.94 -5.18
N PRO A 33 17.94 -5.86 -6.34
CA PRO A 33 19.04 -6.75 -6.66
C PRO A 33 20.15 -6.60 -5.62
N ALA A 34 20.88 -7.69 -5.36
CA ALA A 34 22.07 -7.62 -4.52
C ALA A 34 23.12 -6.66 -5.10
N ASP A 35 24.02 -6.16 -4.26
CA ASP A 35 25.10 -5.31 -4.71
C ASP A 35 26.13 -6.08 -5.58
N SER A 36 27.18 -5.38 -6.03
CA SER A 36 28.25 -5.96 -6.84
C SER A 36 29.01 -7.10 -6.16
N SER A 37 28.87 -7.26 -4.83
CA SER A 37 29.48 -8.33 -4.02
C SER A 37 28.51 -9.50 -3.81
N GLY A 38 27.28 -9.40 -4.31
CA GLY A 38 26.22 -10.39 -4.07
C GLY A 38 25.52 -10.24 -2.71
N GLU A 39 25.76 -9.14 -1.99
CA GLU A 39 25.20 -8.93 -0.66
C GLU A 39 23.97 -8.02 -0.70
N PRO A 40 22.93 -8.29 0.14
CA PRO A 40 21.77 -7.44 0.24
C PRO A 40 22.13 -6.06 0.84
N TYR A 41 21.37 -5.03 0.50
CA TYR A 41 21.57 -3.68 1.02
C TYR A 41 21.13 -3.49 2.47
N TYR A 42 20.72 -4.56 3.14
CA TYR A 42 20.26 -4.54 4.52
C TYR A 42 20.70 -5.78 5.29
N ARG A 43 20.62 -5.69 6.60
CA ARG A 43 20.69 -6.83 7.51
C ARG A 43 19.63 -6.71 8.59
N LEU A 44 19.21 -7.83 9.15
CA LEU A 44 18.28 -7.88 10.29
C LEU A 44 19.03 -8.32 11.53
N ASP A 45 18.83 -7.60 12.63
CA ASP A 45 19.07 -8.14 13.97
C ASP A 45 17.71 -8.40 14.67
N SER A 46 17.69 -8.59 16.01
CA SER A 46 16.47 -8.93 16.75
C SER A 46 15.35 -7.90 16.56
N GLU A 47 15.67 -6.60 16.61
CA GLU A 47 14.69 -5.52 16.63
C GLU A 47 14.94 -4.46 15.54
N ASN A 48 16.02 -4.60 14.77
CA ASN A 48 16.46 -3.58 13.84
C ASN A 48 16.44 -4.07 12.39
N LEU A 49 16.03 -3.16 11.51
CA LEU A 49 16.39 -3.15 10.11
C LEU A 49 17.59 -2.21 9.93
N ILE A 50 18.74 -2.77 9.61
CA ILE A 50 19.98 -2.02 9.40
C ILE A 50 20.19 -1.88 7.91
N VAL A 51 20.11 -0.65 7.40
CA VAL A 51 20.12 -0.34 5.95
C VAL A 51 21.44 0.35 5.59
N ARG A 52 22.11 -0.14 4.56
CA ARG A 52 23.31 0.51 4.02
C ARG A 52 22.87 1.77 3.24
N LYS A 53 23.68 2.84 3.29
CA LYS A 53 23.35 4.11 2.64
C LYS A 53 23.19 4.00 1.12
N GLU A 54 23.94 3.09 0.51
CA GLU A 54 23.92 2.81 -0.92
C GLU A 54 22.57 2.26 -1.42
N ALA A 55 21.74 1.75 -0.49
CA ALA A 55 20.38 1.31 -0.80
C ALA A 55 19.50 2.46 -1.31
N PHE A 56 19.75 3.70 -0.88
CA PHE A 56 18.90 4.85 -1.22
C PHE A 56 19.26 5.44 -2.59
N SER A 57 19.02 4.66 -3.62
CA SER A 57 19.39 4.89 -5.02
C SER A 57 18.18 4.90 -5.96
N GLU A 58 18.40 5.03 -7.25
CA GLU A 58 17.34 4.90 -8.26
C GLU A 58 16.72 3.50 -8.27
N GLU A 59 17.51 2.45 -7.98
CA GLU A 59 17.02 1.09 -7.85
C GLU A 59 15.99 0.95 -6.72
N PHE A 60 16.17 1.71 -5.63
CA PHE A 60 15.17 1.75 -4.56
C PHE A 60 13.83 2.30 -5.06
N THR A 61 13.83 3.38 -5.82
CA THR A 61 12.58 3.96 -6.34
C THR A 61 11.88 3.02 -7.30
N LYS A 62 12.61 2.34 -8.18
CA LYS A 62 12.07 1.30 -9.06
C LYS A 62 11.43 0.18 -8.25
N ALA A 63 12.18 -0.40 -7.31
CA ALA A 63 11.70 -1.48 -6.45
C ALA A 63 10.46 -1.07 -5.64
N TYR A 64 10.38 0.18 -5.18
CA TYR A 64 9.21 0.71 -4.47
C TYR A 64 7.95 0.71 -5.35
N PHE A 65 8.03 1.21 -6.56
CA PHE A 65 6.87 1.26 -7.46
C PHE A 65 6.50 -0.10 -8.04
N GLU A 66 7.48 -0.96 -8.31
CA GLU A 66 7.23 -2.35 -8.70
C GLU A 66 6.53 -3.14 -7.59
N GLU A 67 6.96 -2.97 -6.32
CA GLU A 67 6.28 -3.59 -5.18
C GLU A 67 4.83 -3.11 -5.05
N LEU A 68 4.56 -1.82 -5.31
CA LEU A 68 3.20 -1.30 -5.35
C LEU A 68 2.37 -1.93 -6.47
N ILE A 69 2.93 -2.09 -7.66
CA ILE A 69 2.25 -2.70 -8.81
C ILE A 69 1.95 -4.18 -8.53
N ASP A 70 2.91 -4.92 -8.00
CA ASP A 70 2.71 -6.35 -7.71
C ASP A 70 1.63 -6.57 -6.65
N ARG A 71 1.57 -5.71 -5.62
CA ARG A 71 0.56 -5.84 -4.55
C ARG A 71 -0.83 -5.37 -4.94
N TYR A 72 -0.93 -4.32 -5.73
CA TYR A 72 -2.20 -3.61 -5.95
C TYR A 72 -2.62 -3.50 -7.41
N GLY A 73 -1.77 -3.91 -8.34
CA GLY A 73 -2.00 -3.75 -9.78
C GLY A 73 -3.24 -4.50 -10.26
N SER A 74 -3.47 -5.72 -9.76
CA SER A 74 -4.61 -6.57 -10.15
C SER A 74 -5.98 -5.95 -9.92
N ASP A 75 -6.09 -5.02 -8.96
CA ASP A 75 -7.33 -4.35 -8.55
C ASP A 75 -7.51 -2.95 -9.17
N THR A 76 -6.62 -2.55 -10.07
CA THR A 76 -6.68 -1.22 -10.70
C THR A 76 -7.79 -1.12 -11.76
N VAL A 77 -8.21 0.11 -12.02
CA VAL A 77 -9.12 0.40 -13.14
C VAL A 77 -8.45 0.02 -14.46
N TYR A 78 -7.12 0.24 -14.56
CA TYR A 78 -6.34 -0.16 -15.73
C TYR A 78 -6.44 -1.67 -16.01
N GLU A 79 -6.15 -2.53 -15.04
CA GLU A 79 -6.22 -3.99 -15.21
C GLU A 79 -7.65 -4.47 -15.51
N ASN A 80 -8.66 -3.85 -14.92
CA ASN A 80 -10.05 -4.14 -15.24
C ASN A 80 -10.40 -3.78 -16.69
N LEU A 81 -9.88 -2.66 -17.22
CA LEU A 81 -10.04 -2.30 -18.63
C LEU A 81 -9.33 -3.28 -19.56
N ILE A 82 -8.13 -3.74 -19.19
CA ILE A 82 -7.39 -4.77 -19.94
C ILE A 82 -8.18 -6.07 -19.99
N LYS A 83 -8.69 -6.56 -18.87
CA LYS A 83 -9.54 -7.78 -18.81
C LYS A 83 -10.82 -7.64 -19.62
N GLU A 84 -11.46 -6.46 -19.58
CA GLU A 84 -12.67 -6.16 -20.37
C GLU A 84 -12.36 -6.18 -21.87
N LEU A 85 -11.22 -5.60 -22.30
CA LEU A 85 -10.76 -5.65 -23.69
C LEU A 85 -10.39 -7.07 -24.13
N GLU A 86 -9.65 -7.83 -23.31
CA GLU A 86 -9.30 -9.24 -23.59
C GLU A 86 -10.57 -10.07 -23.83
N TRP A 87 -11.58 -9.90 -22.97
CA TRP A 87 -12.84 -10.61 -23.13
C TRP A 87 -13.55 -10.22 -24.44
N ILE A 88 -13.70 -8.92 -24.74
CA ILE A 88 -14.35 -8.42 -25.96
C ILE A 88 -13.64 -8.89 -27.24
N LEU A 89 -12.32 -8.98 -27.22
CA LEU A 89 -11.52 -9.38 -28.36
C LEU A 89 -11.43 -10.90 -28.53
N SER A 90 -11.83 -11.67 -27.51
CA SER A 90 -11.79 -13.12 -27.56
C SER A 90 -12.79 -13.71 -28.57
N PRO A 91 -12.48 -14.88 -29.19
CA PRO A 91 -13.42 -15.57 -30.08
C PRO A 91 -14.75 -15.89 -29.39
N ASN A 92 -14.70 -16.34 -28.14
CA ASN A 92 -15.90 -16.75 -27.37
C ASN A 92 -16.88 -15.59 -27.12
N ALA A 93 -16.37 -14.35 -27.04
CA ALA A 93 -17.22 -13.19 -26.84
C ALA A 93 -18.16 -12.94 -28.05
N ARG A 94 -17.67 -13.20 -29.27
CA ARG A 94 -18.41 -12.96 -30.52
C ARG A 94 -19.61 -13.89 -30.68
N GLU A 95 -19.57 -15.05 -30.06
CA GLU A 95 -20.66 -16.05 -30.08
C GLU A 95 -21.77 -15.74 -29.06
N ALA A 96 -21.54 -14.81 -28.14
CA ALA A 96 -22.51 -14.47 -27.12
C ALA A 96 -23.66 -13.62 -27.70
N GLU A 97 -24.91 -14.00 -27.42
CA GLU A 97 -26.11 -13.28 -27.89
C GLU A 97 -26.13 -11.79 -27.50
N ASP A 98 -25.54 -11.46 -26.35
CA ASP A 98 -25.48 -10.11 -25.80
C ASP A 98 -24.21 -9.32 -26.21
N PHE A 99 -23.41 -9.85 -27.15
CA PHE A 99 -22.14 -9.26 -27.58
C PHE A 99 -22.26 -7.78 -28.01
N PRO A 100 -23.22 -7.35 -28.86
CA PRO A 100 -23.32 -5.95 -29.25
C PRO A 100 -23.58 -5.00 -28.08
N LYS A 101 -24.30 -5.47 -27.05
CA LYS A 101 -24.57 -4.73 -25.82
C LYS A 101 -23.33 -4.59 -24.96
N LYS A 102 -22.56 -5.68 -24.82
CA LYS A 102 -21.31 -5.71 -24.07
C LYS A 102 -20.23 -4.87 -24.76
N LEU A 103 -20.11 -4.93 -26.07
CA LEU A 103 -19.19 -4.10 -26.85
C LEU A 103 -19.49 -2.59 -26.63
N LYS A 104 -20.76 -2.19 -26.71
CA LYS A 104 -21.16 -0.80 -26.45
C LYS A 104 -20.86 -0.37 -25.01
N LYS A 105 -21.03 -1.27 -24.04
CA LYS A 105 -20.71 -1.01 -22.64
C LYS A 105 -19.18 -0.82 -22.44
N CYS A 106 -18.37 -1.68 -23.05
CA CYS A 106 -16.91 -1.58 -23.01
C CYS A 106 -16.42 -0.26 -23.61
N ILE A 107 -16.88 0.13 -24.80
CA ILE A 107 -16.52 1.41 -25.41
C ILE A 107 -16.93 2.59 -24.52
N SER A 108 -18.10 2.53 -23.88
CA SER A 108 -18.56 3.57 -22.97
C SER A 108 -17.68 3.65 -21.71
N SER A 109 -17.28 2.49 -21.15
CA SER A 109 -16.36 2.38 -20.02
C SER A 109 -14.99 2.98 -20.35
N LEU A 110 -14.41 2.63 -21.51
CA LEU A 110 -13.16 3.22 -22.00
C LEU A 110 -13.27 4.75 -22.12
N CYS A 111 -14.34 5.26 -22.74
CA CYS A 111 -14.56 6.71 -22.86
C CYS A 111 -14.63 7.41 -21.50
N GLU A 112 -15.28 6.82 -20.51
CA GLU A 112 -15.38 7.39 -19.17
C GLU A 112 -14.04 7.36 -18.43
N LYS A 113 -13.37 6.22 -18.45
CA LYS A 113 -12.16 6.02 -17.65
C LYS A 113 -10.94 6.75 -18.21
N LEU A 114 -10.70 6.65 -19.54
CA LEU A 114 -9.54 7.30 -20.16
C LEU A 114 -9.64 8.83 -20.22
N LYS A 115 -10.84 9.40 -20.01
CA LYS A 115 -11.04 10.85 -19.88
C LYS A 115 -10.67 11.39 -18.50
N ARG A 116 -10.49 10.56 -17.50
CA ARG A 116 -10.21 11.02 -16.12
C ARG A 116 -8.94 11.84 -16.06
N ASN A 117 -8.89 12.81 -15.16
CA ASN A 117 -7.73 13.69 -14.97
C ASN A 117 -6.44 12.90 -14.64
N SER A 118 -6.55 11.79 -13.92
CA SER A 118 -5.43 10.90 -13.63
C SER A 118 -4.80 10.33 -14.89
N TYR A 119 -5.61 9.78 -15.81
CA TYR A 119 -5.12 9.21 -17.07
C TYR A 119 -4.64 10.27 -18.05
N THR A 120 -5.31 11.41 -18.14
CA THR A 120 -4.81 12.54 -18.96
C THR A 120 -3.41 12.99 -18.49
N ALA A 121 -3.19 13.07 -17.18
CA ALA A 121 -1.85 13.36 -16.66
C ALA A 121 -0.84 12.22 -16.95
N GLY A 122 -1.29 10.95 -16.89
CA GLY A 122 -0.47 9.79 -17.29
C GLY A 122 -0.06 9.84 -18.77
N PHE A 123 -0.97 10.18 -19.67
CA PHE A 123 -0.65 10.33 -21.10
C PHE A 123 0.32 11.47 -21.38
N GLU A 124 0.30 12.55 -20.60
CA GLU A 124 1.30 13.61 -20.72
C GLU A 124 2.69 13.14 -20.26
N ILE A 125 2.78 12.35 -19.20
CA ILE A 125 4.02 11.72 -18.73
C ILE A 125 4.54 10.76 -19.82
N LEU A 126 3.71 9.88 -20.33
CA LEU A 126 4.05 8.93 -21.40
C LEU A 126 4.61 9.65 -22.64
N ARG A 127 3.95 10.72 -23.06
CA ARG A 127 4.40 11.51 -24.22
C ARG A 127 5.73 12.19 -23.99
N LYS A 128 5.93 12.75 -22.80
CA LYS A 128 7.09 13.59 -22.50
C LYS A 128 8.35 12.78 -22.17
N TYR A 129 8.21 11.69 -21.43
CA TYR A 129 9.33 10.94 -20.85
C TYR A 129 9.54 9.57 -21.49
N TYR A 130 8.49 8.94 -22.01
CA TYR A 130 8.56 7.64 -22.67
C TYR A 130 8.39 7.73 -24.20
N ASN A 131 8.32 8.95 -24.72
CA ASN A 131 8.22 9.23 -26.17
C ASN A 131 7.03 8.53 -26.86
N THR A 132 5.95 8.24 -26.12
CA THR A 132 4.74 7.60 -26.63
C THR A 132 3.96 8.59 -27.48
N LYS A 133 3.80 8.30 -28.78
CA LYS A 133 3.09 9.19 -29.74
C LYS A 133 1.59 8.84 -29.89
N TYR A 134 1.14 7.74 -29.32
CA TYR A 134 -0.23 7.25 -29.47
C TYR A 134 -1.23 8.12 -28.72
N ASP A 135 -2.28 8.54 -29.43
CA ASP A 135 -3.38 9.35 -28.84
C ASP A 135 -4.50 8.45 -28.34
N PHE A 136 -4.33 7.91 -27.14
CA PHE A 136 -5.32 7.02 -26.51
C PHE A 136 -6.73 7.60 -26.46
N TRP A 137 -6.84 8.89 -26.16
CA TRP A 137 -8.14 9.53 -26.06
C TRP A 137 -8.79 9.80 -27.43
N GLY A 138 -8.02 10.24 -28.41
CA GLY A 138 -8.48 10.45 -29.79
C GLY A 138 -9.01 9.16 -30.43
N ILE A 139 -8.26 8.07 -30.26
CA ILE A 139 -8.64 6.73 -30.76
C ILE A 139 -9.95 6.25 -30.13
N VAL A 140 -10.12 6.37 -28.81
CA VAL A 140 -11.38 5.94 -28.14
C VAL A 140 -12.58 6.76 -28.62
N LYS A 141 -12.41 8.05 -28.89
CA LYS A 141 -13.46 8.85 -29.52
C LYS A 141 -13.82 8.36 -30.93
N SER A 142 -12.80 8.02 -31.72
CA SER A 142 -13.01 7.49 -33.08
C SER A 142 -13.73 6.15 -33.04
N ILE A 143 -13.35 5.24 -32.11
CA ILE A 143 -14.05 3.95 -31.90
C ILE A 143 -15.51 4.17 -31.54
N LYS A 144 -15.82 5.15 -30.68
CA LYS A 144 -17.20 5.46 -30.28
C LYS A 144 -18.06 5.93 -31.43
N ASN A 145 -17.48 6.66 -32.39
CA ASN A 145 -18.18 7.26 -33.53
C ASN A 145 -18.21 6.36 -34.79
N GLU A 146 -17.47 5.22 -34.75
CA GLU A 146 -17.47 4.23 -35.84
C GLU A 146 -18.74 3.39 -35.77
N GLU A 147 -19.45 3.25 -36.93
CA GLU A 147 -20.68 2.45 -37.04
C GLU A 147 -20.38 0.99 -37.41
N ASN A 148 -19.27 0.75 -38.07
CA ASN A 148 -18.89 -0.59 -38.51
C ASN A 148 -18.25 -1.37 -37.38
N GLN A 149 -18.95 -2.40 -36.91
CA GLN A 149 -18.50 -3.26 -35.79
C GLN A 149 -17.12 -3.91 -36.01
N GLN A 150 -16.83 -4.35 -37.24
CA GLN A 150 -15.52 -4.96 -37.51
C GLN A 150 -14.39 -3.96 -37.46
N LYS A 151 -14.61 -2.74 -37.90
CA LYS A 151 -13.64 -1.65 -37.74
C LYS A 151 -13.48 -1.25 -36.29
N GLN A 152 -14.55 -1.19 -35.49
CA GLN A 152 -14.46 -0.96 -34.05
C GLN A 152 -13.57 -2.00 -33.38
N LEU A 153 -13.75 -3.27 -33.71
CA LEU A 153 -12.94 -4.37 -33.15
C LEU A 153 -11.46 -4.25 -33.54
N ASN A 154 -11.16 -3.89 -34.79
CA ASN A 154 -9.79 -3.69 -35.24
C ASN A 154 -9.11 -2.54 -34.48
N MET A 155 -9.83 -1.43 -34.28
CA MET A 155 -9.32 -0.28 -33.51
C MET A 155 -9.19 -0.61 -32.03
N LEU A 156 -10.08 -1.42 -31.46
CA LEU A 156 -9.96 -1.92 -30.08
C LEU A 156 -8.76 -2.87 -29.91
N GLN A 157 -8.45 -3.69 -30.91
CA GLN A 157 -7.26 -4.53 -30.90
C GLN A 157 -5.98 -3.68 -30.87
N GLU A 158 -5.91 -2.67 -31.75
CA GLU A 158 -4.77 -1.74 -31.74
C GLU A 158 -4.62 -1.02 -30.39
N LEU A 159 -5.72 -0.48 -29.84
CA LEU A 159 -5.74 0.15 -28.54
C LEU A 159 -5.24 -0.80 -27.43
N TYR A 160 -5.71 -2.05 -27.43
CA TYR A 160 -5.31 -3.08 -26.48
C TYR A 160 -3.80 -3.35 -26.53
N GLU A 161 -3.22 -3.51 -27.74
CA GLU A 161 -1.77 -3.73 -27.90
C GLU A 161 -0.95 -2.52 -27.40
N GLN A 162 -1.44 -1.31 -27.64
CA GLN A 162 -0.80 -0.10 -27.14
C GLN A 162 -0.92 0.03 -25.61
N MET A 163 -2.06 -0.33 -25.05
CA MET A 163 -2.25 -0.28 -23.60
C MET A 163 -1.38 -1.33 -22.87
N LYS A 164 -1.10 -2.48 -23.48
CA LYS A 164 -0.25 -3.54 -22.89
C LYS A 164 1.24 -3.24 -22.90
N GLN A 165 1.70 -2.19 -23.59
CA GLN A 165 3.11 -1.80 -23.52
C GLN A 165 3.53 -1.55 -22.08
N GLU A 166 4.73 -1.99 -21.72
CA GLU A 166 5.24 -1.96 -20.34
C GLU A 166 5.20 -0.56 -19.74
N ASP A 167 5.67 0.45 -20.46
CA ASP A 167 5.64 1.85 -20.01
C ASP A 167 4.22 2.35 -19.75
N VAL A 168 3.27 1.98 -20.64
CA VAL A 168 1.87 2.39 -20.52
C VAL A 168 1.22 1.72 -19.31
N ARG A 169 1.44 0.41 -19.16
CA ARG A 169 1.00 -0.36 -18.00
C ARG A 169 1.55 0.26 -16.71
N HIS A 170 2.85 0.48 -16.65
CA HIS A 170 3.53 1.07 -15.49
C HIS A 170 2.90 2.42 -15.09
N VAL A 171 2.80 3.36 -16.02
CA VAL A 171 2.29 4.69 -15.71
C VAL A 171 0.80 4.67 -15.35
N LEU A 172 -0.06 3.98 -16.11
CA LEU A 172 -1.51 4.02 -15.89
C LEU A 172 -1.91 3.21 -14.65
N CYS A 173 -1.26 2.06 -14.41
CA CYS A 173 -1.47 1.27 -13.21
C CYS A 173 -1.08 2.08 -11.95
N LEU A 174 0.10 2.72 -11.96
CA LEU A 174 0.53 3.57 -10.86
C LEU A 174 -0.40 4.77 -10.62
N LYS A 175 -0.97 5.37 -11.67
CA LYS A 175 -1.98 6.44 -11.49
C LYS A 175 -3.17 5.97 -10.67
N ASP A 176 -3.63 4.76 -10.88
CA ASP A 176 -4.72 4.20 -10.09
C ASP A 176 -4.27 3.88 -8.65
N ILE A 177 -3.11 3.23 -8.49
CA ILE A 177 -2.59 2.81 -7.18
C ILE A 177 -2.33 4.02 -6.28
N VAL A 178 -1.68 5.07 -6.79
CA VAL A 178 -1.33 6.22 -5.95
C VAL A 178 -2.56 6.96 -5.44
N TYR A 179 -3.65 7.03 -6.22
CA TYR A 179 -4.88 7.69 -5.79
C TYR A 179 -5.79 6.81 -4.93
N THR A 180 -5.74 5.50 -5.08
CA THR A 180 -6.65 4.60 -4.36
C THR A 180 -6.00 3.95 -3.15
N ARG A 181 -4.66 3.85 -3.12
CA ARG A 181 -3.91 3.18 -2.07
C ARG A 181 -2.97 4.14 -1.34
N VAL A 182 -1.99 4.74 -2.03
CA VAL A 182 -0.94 5.55 -1.40
C VAL A 182 -1.50 6.82 -0.77
N GLN A 183 -2.38 7.56 -1.47
CA GLN A 183 -2.97 8.81 -0.97
C GLN A 183 -3.77 8.63 0.33
N ASN A 184 -4.18 7.42 0.63
CA ASN A 184 -4.85 7.10 1.89
C ASN A 184 -3.92 7.25 3.11
N TYR A 185 -2.62 7.08 2.95
CA TYR A 185 -1.66 7.09 4.05
C TYR A 185 -0.87 8.39 4.14
N TRP A 186 -0.56 9.03 3.01
CA TRP A 186 0.21 10.25 3.00
C TRP A 186 -0.03 11.10 1.74
N THR A 187 0.34 12.38 1.80
CA THR A 187 0.17 13.37 0.73
C THR A 187 1.42 14.22 0.56
N GLY A 188 1.37 15.22 -0.32
CA GLY A 188 2.42 16.25 -0.43
C GLY A 188 3.39 16.08 -1.58
N VAL A 189 3.44 14.92 -2.26
CA VAL A 189 4.29 14.70 -3.43
C VAL A 189 3.49 14.95 -4.71
N SER A 190 4.15 15.45 -5.76
CA SER A 190 3.52 15.93 -7.00
C SER A 190 2.61 14.88 -7.66
N PHE A 191 3.01 13.62 -7.70
CA PHE A 191 2.23 12.56 -8.35
C PHE A 191 0.93 12.19 -7.63
N LEU A 192 0.74 12.61 -6.38
CA LEU A 192 -0.51 12.42 -5.63
C LEU A 192 -1.56 13.51 -5.94
N TYR A 193 -1.20 14.56 -6.66
CA TYR A 193 -2.18 15.57 -7.05
C TYR A 193 -2.93 15.14 -8.31
N LYS A 194 -4.27 15.26 -8.29
CA LYS A 194 -5.13 15.03 -9.45
C LYS A 194 -4.98 16.11 -10.52
N ASP A 195 -4.45 17.28 -10.16
CA ASP A 195 -4.22 18.38 -11.08
C ASP A 195 -3.04 18.05 -12.02
N LYS A 196 -3.37 17.90 -13.30
CA LYS A 196 -2.40 17.63 -14.36
C LYS A 196 -1.33 18.72 -14.52
N THR A 197 -1.57 19.94 -14.02
CA THR A 197 -0.56 21.02 -14.02
C THR A 197 0.52 20.82 -12.97
N LYS A 198 0.21 20.10 -11.89
CA LYS A 198 1.13 19.79 -10.78
C LYS A 198 1.82 18.43 -10.93
N ASN A 199 1.25 17.55 -11.75
CA ASN A 199 1.68 16.16 -11.90
C ASN A 199 2.32 15.96 -13.28
N LYS A 200 3.56 16.42 -13.43
CA LYS A 200 4.27 16.49 -14.73
C LYS A 200 5.55 15.67 -14.78
N GLU A 201 5.92 15.02 -13.69
CA GLU A 201 7.17 14.29 -13.54
C GLU A 201 6.94 12.79 -13.45
N PRO A 202 7.88 11.94 -13.87
CA PRO A 202 7.85 10.52 -13.57
C PRO A 202 7.73 10.26 -12.06
N PHE A 203 7.10 9.16 -11.70
CA PHE A 203 6.89 8.81 -10.29
C PHE A 203 8.20 8.66 -9.53
N GLU A 204 9.18 8.00 -10.15
CA GLU A 204 10.49 7.71 -9.60
C GLU A 204 11.24 9.01 -9.31
N GLN A 205 11.22 9.95 -10.26
CA GLN A 205 11.87 11.24 -10.09
C GLN A 205 11.27 12.02 -8.93
N ALA A 206 9.94 12.15 -8.90
CA ALA A 206 9.24 12.89 -7.86
C ALA A 206 9.41 12.25 -6.47
N PHE A 207 9.43 10.92 -6.39
CA PHE A 207 9.69 10.19 -5.15
C PHE A 207 11.13 10.40 -4.68
N SER A 208 12.10 10.27 -5.58
CA SER A 208 13.52 10.48 -5.28
C SER A 208 13.77 11.89 -4.75
N ASP A 209 13.26 12.90 -5.46
CA ASP A 209 13.44 14.31 -5.06
C ASP A 209 12.87 14.61 -3.68
N TYR A 210 11.73 13.98 -3.32
CA TYR A 210 11.07 14.24 -2.07
C TYR A 210 11.62 13.42 -0.91
N PHE A 211 12.00 12.16 -1.11
CA PHE A 211 12.40 11.24 -0.04
C PHE A 211 13.89 10.87 -0.04
N LEU A 212 14.51 10.63 -1.20
CA LEU A 212 15.91 10.16 -1.25
C LEU A 212 16.92 11.29 -1.28
N VAL A 213 16.68 12.38 -2.03
CA VAL A 213 17.55 13.55 -2.03
C VAL A 213 17.73 14.13 -0.62
N PRO A 214 16.69 14.25 0.22
CA PRO A 214 16.88 14.66 1.62
C PRO A 214 17.75 13.70 2.44
N ILE A 215 17.77 12.40 2.15
CA ILE A 215 18.68 11.43 2.79
C ILE A 215 20.11 11.66 2.33
N ALA A 216 20.32 11.77 1.03
CA ALA A 216 21.65 11.99 0.46
C ALA A 216 22.30 13.32 0.93
N THR A 217 21.47 14.34 1.14
CA THR A 217 21.90 15.68 1.61
C THR A 217 21.78 15.86 3.13
N TYR A 218 21.46 14.83 3.89
CA TYR A 218 21.24 14.92 5.31
C TYR A 218 22.50 15.35 6.07
N LYS A 219 22.42 16.54 6.67
CA LYS A 219 23.46 17.13 7.50
C LYS A 219 22.86 17.55 8.84
N PRO A 220 22.97 16.71 9.88
CA PRO A 220 22.40 17.02 11.19
C PRO A 220 23.08 18.26 11.77
N LYS A 221 22.30 19.11 12.44
CA LYS A 221 22.84 20.25 13.19
C LYS A 221 23.70 19.75 14.35
N LYS A 222 24.74 20.51 14.66
CA LYS A 222 25.59 20.29 15.84
C LYS A 222 25.29 21.34 16.90
N GLY A 223 25.28 20.97 18.18
CA GLY A 223 25.07 21.91 19.29
C GLY A 223 24.14 21.40 20.36
N LYS A 224 24.11 22.08 21.50
CA LYS A 224 23.32 21.69 22.71
C LYS A 224 21.81 21.89 22.57
N LYS A 225 21.34 22.67 21.59
CA LYS A 225 19.91 22.97 21.37
C LYS A 225 19.40 22.42 20.04
N VAL A 226 19.90 21.25 19.65
CA VAL A 226 19.41 20.60 18.41
C VAL A 226 18.16 19.80 18.73
N MET A 227 17.09 20.08 17.99
CA MET A 227 15.84 19.33 18.10
C MET A 227 16.05 17.90 17.58
N PRO A 228 15.66 16.87 18.33
CA PRO A 228 15.71 15.50 17.86
C PRO A 228 14.54 15.17 16.93
N CYS A 229 14.72 14.17 16.08
CA CYS A 229 13.61 13.53 15.39
C CYS A 229 12.68 12.87 16.41
N PHE A 230 11.38 13.15 16.32
CA PHE A 230 10.42 12.63 17.30
C PHE A 230 10.37 11.10 17.30
N GLN A 231 10.65 10.46 16.14
CA GLN A 231 10.55 9.02 15.97
C GLN A 231 11.82 8.26 16.40
N CYS A 232 13.00 8.73 16.03
CA CYS A 232 14.24 7.98 16.22
C CYS A 232 15.31 8.73 17.05
N GLY A 233 15.01 9.93 17.54
CA GLY A 233 15.95 10.73 18.34
C GLY A 233 17.14 11.33 17.57
N ARG A 234 17.35 11.03 16.29
CA ARG A 234 18.45 11.60 15.50
C ARG A 234 18.35 13.12 15.43
N ALA A 235 19.49 13.78 15.49
CA ALA A 235 19.57 15.23 15.35
C ALA A 235 18.98 15.70 14.03
N LEU A 236 18.09 16.69 14.06
CA LEU A 236 17.46 17.22 12.84
C LEU A 236 18.39 18.14 12.07
N GLN A 237 18.20 18.20 10.76
CA GLN A 237 18.85 19.17 9.88
C GLN A 237 18.14 20.53 9.93
N ALA A 238 18.72 21.56 9.28
CA ALA A 238 18.17 22.92 9.30
C ALA A 238 16.73 23.00 8.74
N LYS A 239 16.41 22.20 7.72
CA LYS A 239 15.10 22.12 7.10
C LYS A 239 14.49 20.75 7.39
N ALA A 240 14.13 20.51 8.65
CA ALA A 240 13.42 19.31 9.02
C ALA A 240 11.97 19.34 8.51
N SER A 241 11.44 18.18 8.18
CA SER A 241 10.06 18.05 7.73
C SER A 241 9.10 17.91 8.90
N SER A 242 7.97 18.62 8.82
CA SER A 242 6.85 18.37 9.75
C SER A 242 6.16 17.04 9.38
N THR A 243 5.32 16.57 10.29
CA THR A 243 4.53 15.33 10.10
C THR A 243 3.27 15.52 9.28
N ALA A 244 2.94 16.75 8.89
CA ALA A 244 1.67 17.14 8.26
C ALA A 244 1.33 16.44 6.93
N TRP A 245 2.28 15.76 6.33
CA TRP A 245 2.08 15.00 5.09
C TRP A 245 1.58 13.57 5.32
N VAL A 246 1.67 13.07 6.56
CA VAL A 246 1.10 11.77 6.97
C VAL A 246 -0.37 12.00 7.33
N ASN A 247 -1.27 11.33 6.63
CA ASN A 247 -2.71 11.56 6.78
C ASN A 247 -3.22 11.05 8.13
N ASP A 248 -4.15 11.80 8.71
CA ASP A 248 -5.08 11.45 9.79
C ASP A 248 -4.47 11.06 11.14
N THR A 249 -3.21 10.67 11.18
CA THR A 249 -2.54 10.21 12.41
C THR A 249 -1.57 11.21 12.99
N MET A 250 -1.10 12.16 12.20
CA MET A 250 -0.05 13.08 12.61
C MET A 250 -0.54 14.54 12.60
N PRO A 251 -0.25 15.31 13.65
CA PRO A 251 -0.65 16.72 13.74
C PRO A 251 0.13 17.59 12.75
N ASP A 252 -0.53 18.56 12.16
CA ASP A 252 0.14 19.67 11.49
C ASP A 252 0.60 20.71 12.52
N VAL A 253 1.77 20.47 13.08
CA VAL A 253 2.36 21.34 14.12
C VAL A 253 2.63 22.75 13.66
N LYS A 254 2.69 23.02 12.36
CA LYS A 254 2.82 24.39 11.82
C LYS A 254 1.53 25.17 11.90
N ARG A 255 0.38 24.48 11.85
CA ARG A 255 -0.96 25.09 11.89
C ARG A 255 -1.60 25.02 13.28
N LYS A 256 -1.21 24.02 14.10
CA LYS A 256 -1.81 23.72 15.40
C LYS A 256 -0.80 23.87 16.54
N THR A 257 0.09 24.86 16.44
CA THR A 257 0.94 25.24 17.58
C THR A 257 0.06 25.74 18.71
N ASP A 258 0.19 25.18 19.90
CA ASP A 258 -0.54 25.61 21.07
C ASP A 258 0.34 26.28 22.11
N SER A 259 -0.30 26.99 23.05
CA SER A 259 0.38 27.79 24.10
C SER A 259 1.13 26.91 25.11
N PHE A 260 0.71 25.66 25.32
CA PHE A 260 1.38 24.73 26.25
C PHE A 260 2.80 24.40 25.82
N TRP A 261 3.06 24.39 24.50
CA TRP A 261 4.36 24.10 23.91
C TRP A 261 5.10 25.35 23.44
N ASN A 262 4.74 26.54 23.98
CA ASN A 262 5.32 27.83 23.60
C ASN A 262 5.30 28.07 22.08
N TYR A 263 4.28 27.58 21.39
CA TYR A 263 4.12 27.67 19.91
C TYR A 263 5.32 27.13 19.13
N VAL A 264 6.12 26.23 19.71
CA VAL A 264 7.26 25.61 19.03
C VAL A 264 6.80 24.34 18.35
N PRO A 265 7.06 24.15 17.04
CA PRO A 265 6.81 22.89 16.36
C PRO A 265 7.84 21.86 16.82
N ASP A 266 7.43 20.95 17.70
CA ASP A 266 8.27 19.95 18.34
C ASP A 266 8.23 18.55 17.66
N ILE A 267 7.19 18.29 16.85
CA ILE A 267 7.04 17.02 16.12
C ILE A 267 7.59 17.16 14.71
N MET A 268 8.88 16.88 14.56
CA MET A 268 9.60 16.96 13.29
C MET A 268 10.33 15.65 13.00
N MET A 269 10.46 15.30 11.74
CA MET A 269 11.10 14.05 11.28
C MET A 269 12.44 14.25 10.60
N CYS A 270 13.35 13.28 10.78
CA CYS A 270 14.51 13.14 9.93
C CYS A 270 14.15 12.45 8.60
N PRO A 271 14.98 12.60 7.54
CA PRO A 271 14.69 12.03 6.23
C PRO A 271 14.54 10.50 6.23
N TYR A 272 15.25 9.78 7.10
CA TYR A 272 15.13 8.33 7.22
C TYR A 272 13.74 7.90 7.71
N CYS A 273 13.24 8.56 8.76
CA CYS A 273 11.88 8.29 9.25
C CYS A 273 10.81 8.71 8.24
N MET A 274 11.04 9.80 7.47
CA MET A 274 10.14 10.16 6.38
C MET A 274 10.04 9.02 5.35
N LEU A 275 11.16 8.41 4.96
CA LEU A 275 11.15 7.29 4.01
C LEU A 275 10.43 6.07 4.59
N VAL A 276 10.61 5.78 5.89
CA VAL A 276 9.85 4.69 6.55
C VAL A 276 8.35 4.95 6.44
N TYR A 277 7.88 6.15 6.78
CA TYR A 277 6.45 6.49 6.66
C TYR A 277 5.96 6.49 5.20
N ALA A 278 6.80 6.83 4.23
CA ALA A 278 6.44 6.70 2.81
C ALA A 278 6.19 5.24 2.40
N CYS A 279 6.80 4.27 3.09
CA CYS A 279 6.62 2.85 2.85
C CYS A 279 5.40 2.23 3.56
N VAL A 280 4.65 2.99 4.39
CA VAL A 280 3.45 2.50 5.10
C VAL A 280 2.43 1.82 4.17
N PRO A 281 2.12 2.33 2.96
CA PRO A 281 1.19 1.65 2.06
C PRO A 281 1.60 0.21 1.71
N LEU A 282 2.90 -0.08 1.71
CA LEU A 282 3.45 -1.40 1.43
C LEU A 282 3.46 -2.34 2.64
N GLY A 283 3.27 -1.81 3.86
CA GLY A 283 3.14 -2.61 5.08
C GLY A 283 1.73 -3.13 5.31
N PHE A 284 0.73 -2.33 4.97
CA PHE A 284 -0.67 -2.74 5.07
C PHE A 284 -1.07 -3.71 3.96
N THR A 285 -1.97 -4.62 4.30
CA THR A 285 -2.74 -5.39 3.32
C THR A 285 -4.05 -4.65 3.10
N THR A 286 -4.26 -4.12 1.90
CA THR A 286 -5.39 -3.21 1.62
C THR A 286 -6.37 -3.86 0.65
N PHE A 287 -7.65 -3.88 1.01
CA PHE A 287 -8.75 -4.40 0.21
C PHE A 287 -9.83 -3.34 0.09
N ALA A 288 -10.30 -3.09 -1.11
CA ALA A 288 -11.23 -2.01 -1.40
C ALA A 288 -10.80 -0.68 -0.73
N SER A 289 -11.50 -0.23 0.31
CA SER A 289 -11.21 0.98 1.08
C SER A 289 -10.58 0.70 2.46
N GLU A 290 -10.42 -0.57 2.83
CA GLU A 290 -9.90 -0.97 4.15
C GLU A 290 -8.46 -1.46 4.06
N GLY A 291 -7.66 -1.15 5.08
CA GLY A 291 -6.31 -1.64 5.27
C GLY A 291 -6.19 -2.38 6.59
N VAL A 292 -5.50 -3.52 6.59
CA VAL A 292 -5.23 -4.29 7.82
C VAL A 292 -3.74 -4.50 7.95
N PHE A 293 -3.24 -4.35 9.17
CA PHE A 293 -1.86 -4.60 9.54
C PHE A 293 -1.80 -5.31 10.89
N VAL A 294 -1.09 -6.42 10.94
CA VAL A 294 -0.83 -7.17 12.19
C VAL A 294 0.52 -6.73 12.74
N ASN A 295 0.50 -6.00 13.84
CA ASN A 295 1.70 -5.49 14.50
C ASN A 295 2.22 -6.51 15.51
N ASP A 296 2.95 -7.50 15.04
CA ASP A 296 3.75 -8.40 15.85
C ASP A 296 5.16 -7.81 16.03
N CYS A 297 5.34 -7.03 17.09
CA CYS A 297 6.55 -6.22 17.30
C CYS A 297 7.75 -6.98 17.86
N ARG A 298 7.79 -8.31 17.82
CA ARG A 298 8.94 -9.11 18.26
C ARG A 298 10.17 -8.97 17.36
N SER A 299 9.97 -8.87 16.06
CA SER A 299 11.03 -8.67 15.07
C SER A 299 10.47 -8.27 13.71
N ILE A 300 11.34 -7.78 12.81
CA ILE A 300 10.95 -7.52 11.40
C ILE A 300 10.51 -8.83 10.70
N ARG A 301 11.10 -9.95 11.05
CA ARG A 301 10.74 -11.27 10.50
C ARG A 301 9.33 -11.67 10.91
N THR A 302 8.98 -11.51 12.18
CA THR A 302 7.63 -11.82 12.67
C THR A 302 6.60 -10.87 12.10
N LEU A 303 6.91 -9.56 11.97
CA LEU A 303 6.08 -8.61 11.23
C LEU A 303 5.81 -9.07 9.79
N ASN A 304 6.86 -9.52 9.09
CA ASN A 304 6.69 -9.99 7.71
C ASN A 304 5.85 -11.28 7.67
N THR A 305 6.10 -12.24 8.53
CA THR A 305 5.33 -13.50 8.59
C THR A 305 3.85 -13.24 8.90
N ALA A 306 3.56 -12.37 9.88
CA ALA A 306 2.20 -12.02 10.28
C ALA A 306 1.41 -11.26 9.20
N ASN A 307 2.09 -10.66 8.22
CA ASN A 307 1.49 -9.86 7.14
C ASN A 307 1.79 -10.39 5.73
N ASN A 308 2.30 -11.63 5.63
CA ASN A 308 2.55 -12.26 4.34
C ASN A 308 1.37 -13.20 4.00
N PHE A 309 0.37 -12.66 3.33
CA PHE A 309 -0.80 -13.41 2.89
C PHE A 309 -0.59 -13.88 1.45
N PRO A 310 -0.89 -15.15 1.14
CA PRO A 310 -0.86 -15.62 -0.24
C PRO A 310 -1.89 -14.84 -1.07
N ASP A 311 -1.52 -14.53 -2.32
CA ASP A 311 -2.33 -13.81 -3.31
C ASP A 311 -3.59 -14.60 -3.75
N SER A 312 -4.46 -14.98 -2.81
CA SER A 312 -5.76 -15.56 -3.12
C SER A 312 -6.78 -14.44 -3.38
N SER A 313 -6.45 -13.59 -4.35
CA SER A 313 -7.14 -12.34 -4.66
C SER A 313 -8.60 -12.45 -5.08
N GLN A 314 -9.12 -13.66 -5.36
CA GLN A 314 -10.51 -13.83 -5.81
C GLN A 314 -11.51 -14.05 -4.66
N ASP A 315 -11.10 -14.61 -3.53
CA ASP A 315 -11.99 -14.85 -2.37
C ASP A 315 -11.97 -13.69 -1.35
N LEU A 316 -10.96 -12.82 -1.40
CA LEU A 316 -10.75 -11.69 -0.48
C LEU A 316 -11.72 -10.51 -0.68
N GLN A 317 -12.52 -10.52 -1.73
CA GLN A 317 -13.43 -9.39 -2.05
C GLN A 317 -14.59 -9.19 -1.05
N LYS A 318 -14.84 -10.14 -0.14
CA LYS A 318 -15.99 -10.08 0.75
C LYS A 318 -15.67 -9.58 2.16
N ASP A 319 -14.52 -9.94 2.73
CA ASP A 319 -14.12 -9.50 4.07
C ASP A 319 -12.60 -9.69 4.29
N ALA A 320 -11.86 -8.66 3.95
CA ALA A 320 -10.41 -8.64 4.07
C ALA A 320 -9.90 -8.81 5.50
N PHE A 321 -10.59 -8.21 6.45
CA PHE A 321 -10.20 -8.29 7.86
C PHE A 321 -10.32 -9.72 8.38
N ALA A 322 -11.44 -10.36 8.10
CA ALA A 322 -11.69 -11.74 8.52
C ALA A 322 -10.64 -12.69 7.92
N GLU A 323 -10.29 -12.51 6.64
CA GLU A 323 -9.29 -13.36 5.97
C GLU A 323 -7.87 -13.12 6.51
N VAL A 324 -7.47 -11.86 6.72
CA VAL A 324 -6.17 -11.53 7.32
C VAL A 324 -6.03 -12.15 8.70
N ILE A 325 -7.04 -12.04 9.55
CA ILE A 325 -7.01 -12.65 10.88
C ILE A 325 -7.01 -14.18 10.79
N ASN A 326 -7.82 -14.77 9.92
CA ASN A 326 -7.82 -16.23 9.73
C ASN A 326 -6.45 -16.73 9.27
N GLN A 327 -5.81 -16.07 8.31
CA GLN A 327 -4.46 -16.43 7.85
C GLN A 327 -3.42 -16.24 8.96
N PHE A 328 -3.48 -15.15 9.72
CA PHE A 328 -2.61 -14.94 10.87
C PHE A 328 -2.77 -16.09 11.89
N LEU A 329 -3.99 -16.47 12.22
CA LEU A 329 -4.27 -17.57 13.14
C LEU A 329 -3.81 -18.94 12.59
N LEU A 330 -3.90 -19.17 11.28
CA LEU A 330 -3.40 -20.40 10.65
C LEU A 330 -1.87 -20.49 10.71
N THR A 331 -1.16 -19.37 10.67
CA THR A 331 0.31 -19.34 10.78
C THR A 331 0.80 -19.34 12.23
N ALA A 332 -0.07 -19.04 13.19
CA ALA A 332 0.24 -19.08 14.61
C ALA A 332 0.39 -20.55 15.07
N ASP A 333 1.55 -20.86 15.65
CA ASP A 333 1.85 -22.17 16.21
C ASP A 333 1.61 -22.17 17.73
N GLU A 334 1.11 -23.29 18.30
CA GLU A 334 0.89 -23.44 19.74
C GLU A 334 2.18 -23.18 20.56
N THR A 335 3.33 -23.63 20.05
CA THR A 335 4.62 -23.38 20.68
C THR A 335 5.03 -21.90 20.68
N GLN A 336 4.48 -21.09 19.77
CA GLN A 336 4.70 -19.65 19.73
C GLN A 336 3.77 -18.89 20.67
N ALA A 337 2.56 -19.39 20.90
CA ALA A 337 1.57 -18.79 21.81
C ALA A 337 2.13 -18.71 23.26
N GLU A 338 2.80 -19.76 23.74
CA GLU A 338 3.47 -19.78 25.04
C GLU A 338 4.61 -18.74 25.18
N ASN A 339 5.22 -18.32 24.05
CA ASN A 339 6.32 -17.34 24.01
C ASN A 339 5.82 -15.91 23.70
N TRP A 340 4.52 -15.69 23.53
CA TRP A 340 3.97 -14.37 23.26
C TRP A 340 3.84 -13.52 24.52
N LEU A 341 4.98 -13.14 25.08
CA LEU A 341 5.07 -12.19 26.20
C LEU A 341 4.63 -10.77 25.84
N GLN A 342 4.47 -10.46 24.54
CA GLN A 342 4.07 -9.16 24.03
C GLN A 342 2.71 -9.26 23.34
N ASN A 343 1.85 -8.28 23.59
CA ASN A 343 0.56 -8.18 22.94
C ASN A 343 0.73 -7.92 21.42
N VAL A 344 -0.01 -8.66 20.61
CA VAL A 344 -0.11 -8.42 19.17
C VAL A 344 -1.22 -7.39 18.94
N GLN A 345 -0.96 -6.41 18.10
CA GLN A 345 -1.97 -5.41 17.74
C GLN A 345 -2.48 -5.67 16.32
N VAL A 346 -3.78 -5.61 16.13
CA VAL A 346 -4.41 -5.60 14.81
C VAL A 346 -4.86 -4.18 14.52
N VAL A 347 -4.23 -3.57 13.54
CA VAL A 347 -4.53 -2.20 13.09
C VAL A 347 -5.39 -2.27 11.85
N ARG A 348 -6.60 -1.71 11.93
CA ARG A 348 -7.54 -1.56 10.82
C ARG A 348 -7.64 -0.11 10.43
N ARG A 349 -7.52 0.16 9.15
CA ARG A 349 -7.80 1.47 8.57
C ARG A 349 -9.05 1.40 7.70
N SER A 350 -10.03 2.22 7.99
CA SER A 350 -11.25 2.36 7.17
C SER A 350 -11.55 3.84 6.97
N GLY A 351 -11.56 4.31 5.72
CA GLY A 351 -11.64 5.74 5.43
C GLY A 351 -10.50 6.50 6.12
N ASP A 352 -10.82 7.49 6.93
CA ASP A 352 -9.89 8.34 7.67
C ASP A 352 -9.71 7.86 9.14
N THR A 353 -10.17 6.66 9.47
CA THR A 353 -10.18 6.14 10.84
C THR A 353 -9.23 4.97 10.98
N TYR A 354 -8.42 4.98 12.05
CA TYR A 354 -7.63 3.84 12.51
C TYR A 354 -8.27 3.25 13.75
N ARG A 355 -8.44 1.92 13.76
CA ARG A 355 -8.85 1.13 14.93
C ARG A 355 -7.71 0.19 15.29
N VAL A 356 -7.36 0.13 16.56
CA VAL A 356 -6.32 -0.75 17.07
C VAL A 356 -6.94 -1.67 18.09
N ASN A 357 -6.92 -2.97 17.81
CA ASN A 357 -7.30 -4.02 18.75
C ASN A 357 -6.02 -4.69 19.25
N THR A 358 -5.85 -4.79 20.56
CA THR A 358 -4.74 -5.49 21.16
C THR A 358 -5.17 -6.91 21.52
N LEU A 359 -4.50 -7.90 20.97
CA LEU A 359 -4.70 -9.30 21.30
C LEU A 359 -3.80 -9.63 22.49
N THR A 360 -4.39 -9.99 23.63
CA THR A 360 -3.65 -10.49 24.80
C THR A 360 -3.17 -11.91 24.55
N ALA A 361 -2.22 -12.39 25.37
CA ALA A 361 -1.74 -13.77 25.28
C ALA A 361 -2.91 -14.77 25.44
N ASP A 362 -3.79 -14.56 26.43
CA ASP A 362 -4.96 -15.40 26.67
C ASP A 362 -5.91 -15.44 25.45
N MET A 363 -6.17 -14.28 24.83
CA MET A 363 -6.98 -14.23 23.61
C MET A 363 -6.34 -14.98 22.45
N LEU A 364 -5.00 -14.92 22.34
CA LEU A 364 -4.26 -15.61 21.28
C LEU A 364 -4.28 -17.13 21.50
N GLU A 365 -4.15 -17.61 22.75
CA GLU A 365 -4.31 -19.02 23.11
C GLU A 365 -5.71 -19.52 22.76
N ASP A 366 -6.75 -18.77 23.13
CA ASP A 366 -8.13 -19.08 22.77
C ASP A 366 -8.34 -19.15 21.25
N PHE A 367 -7.80 -18.18 20.51
CA PHE A 367 -7.85 -18.17 19.05
C PHE A 367 -7.16 -19.36 18.43
N VAL A 368 -5.95 -19.72 18.91
CA VAL A 368 -5.20 -20.88 18.41
C VAL A 368 -5.98 -22.16 18.71
N GLY A 369 -6.55 -22.30 19.89
CA GLY A 369 -7.40 -23.44 20.26
C GLY A 369 -8.66 -23.56 19.38
N LEU A 370 -9.23 -22.43 18.95
CA LEU A 370 -10.45 -22.37 18.13
C LEU A 370 -10.19 -22.32 16.62
N LYS A 371 -8.93 -22.24 16.14
CA LYS A 371 -8.61 -22.00 14.72
C LYS A 371 -9.32 -22.94 13.75
N GLY A 372 -9.44 -24.22 14.08
CA GLY A 372 -10.13 -25.21 13.25
C GLY A 372 -11.65 -24.96 13.15
N THR A 373 -12.25 -24.49 14.23
CA THR A 373 -13.69 -24.14 14.29
C THR A 373 -13.96 -22.84 13.57
N LEU A 374 -13.12 -21.84 13.78
CA LEU A 374 -13.18 -20.53 13.10
C LEU A 374 -13.00 -20.67 11.58
N GLY A 375 -12.08 -21.51 11.12
CA GLY A 375 -11.90 -21.78 9.69
C GLY A 375 -13.11 -22.49 9.05
N LYS A 376 -13.81 -23.37 9.78
CA LYS A 376 -15.09 -23.96 9.34
C LYS A 376 -16.20 -22.91 9.28
N LEU A 377 -16.27 -22.05 10.29
CA LEU A 377 -17.26 -20.97 10.36
C LEU A 377 -17.09 -19.98 9.21
N LEU A 378 -15.84 -19.58 8.88
CA LEU A 378 -15.53 -18.71 7.73
C LEU A 378 -16.07 -19.28 6.42
N LYS A 379 -15.86 -20.59 6.19
CA LYS A 379 -16.35 -21.27 4.97
C LYS A 379 -17.88 -21.39 4.93
N ALA A 380 -18.51 -21.65 6.08
CA ALA A 380 -19.95 -21.87 6.16
C ALA A 380 -20.74 -20.55 6.16
N ASN A 381 -20.29 -19.56 6.91
CA ASN A 381 -20.95 -18.28 7.07
C ASN A 381 -19.94 -17.14 7.35
N PRO A 382 -19.37 -16.51 6.32
CA PRO A 382 -18.38 -15.42 6.46
C PRO A 382 -18.89 -14.24 7.30
N TYR A 383 -20.17 -13.91 7.20
CA TYR A 383 -20.76 -12.82 7.98
C TYR A 383 -20.78 -13.12 9.49
N LEU A 384 -21.20 -14.33 9.87
CA LEU A 384 -21.19 -14.75 11.28
C LEU A 384 -19.76 -14.87 11.81
N PHE A 385 -18.82 -15.34 10.98
CA PHE A 385 -17.39 -15.35 11.32
C PHE A 385 -16.89 -13.94 11.63
N HIS A 386 -17.20 -12.97 10.79
CA HIS A 386 -16.82 -11.57 11.00
C HIS A 386 -17.37 -11.01 12.31
N GLN A 387 -18.68 -11.22 12.58
CA GLN A 387 -19.30 -10.79 13.83
C GLN A 387 -18.67 -11.47 15.04
N THR A 388 -18.37 -12.76 14.94
CA THR A 388 -17.69 -13.51 16.00
C THR A 388 -16.31 -12.91 16.31
N LEU A 389 -15.51 -12.63 15.28
CA LEU A 389 -14.22 -11.95 15.44
C LEU A 389 -14.35 -10.58 16.10
N GLU A 390 -15.29 -9.75 15.65
CA GLU A 390 -15.52 -8.42 16.23
C GLU A 390 -15.89 -8.51 17.71
N HIS A 391 -16.75 -9.46 18.10
CA HIS A 391 -17.11 -9.67 19.50
C HIS A 391 -15.89 -10.10 20.34
N ILE A 392 -15.11 -11.06 19.87
CA ILE A 392 -13.91 -11.53 20.58
C ILE A 392 -12.89 -10.39 20.72
N LEU A 393 -12.59 -9.67 19.63
CA LEU A 393 -11.63 -8.58 19.63
C LEU A 393 -12.04 -7.39 20.52
N ASN A 394 -13.33 -7.21 20.74
CA ASN A 394 -13.87 -6.17 21.62
C ASN A 394 -14.19 -6.67 23.04
N GLY A 395 -13.86 -7.93 23.36
CA GLY A 395 -14.15 -8.55 24.66
C GLY A 395 -15.66 -8.68 24.94
N GLN A 396 -16.47 -8.83 23.88
CA GLN A 396 -17.93 -8.96 24.00
C GLN A 396 -18.33 -10.44 24.05
N GLU A 397 -19.39 -10.71 24.79
CA GLU A 397 -19.96 -12.08 24.88
C GLU A 397 -20.55 -12.55 23.54
N LEU A 398 -20.34 -13.81 23.21
CA LEU A 398 -20.85 -14.45 22.00
C LEU A 398 -22.29 -14.95 22.12
N TYR A 399 -22.87 -14.93 23.32
CA TYR A 399 -24.21 -15.49 23.58
C TYR A 399 -25.31 -14.88 22.70
N GLY A 400 -25.25 -13.56 22.47
CA GLY A 400 -26.19 -12.87 21.58
C GLY A 400 -26.16 -13.37 20.14
N LEU A 401 -24.94 -13.62 19.62
CA LEU A 401 -24.73 -14.16 18.26
C LEU A 401 -25.23 -15.61 18.15
N MET A 402 -25.00 -16.43 19.17
CA MET A 402 -25.51 -17.81 19.23
C MET A 402 -27.02 -17.83 19.15
N LEU A 403 -27.73 -16.98 19.93
CA LEU A 403 -29.19 -16.86 19.89
C LEU A 403 -29.72 -16.40 18.52
N GLN A 404 -29.01 -15.47 17.84
CA GLN A 404 -29.37 -15.07 16.48
C GLN A 404 -29.18 -16.22 15.48
N GLY A 405 -28.10 -16.99 15.60
CA GLY A 405 -27.88 -18.18 14.78
C GLY A 405 -29.01 -19.22 14.92
N TYR A 406 -29.44 -19.49 16.13
CA TYR A 406 -30.56 -20.41 16.40
C TYR A 406 -31.93 -19.91 15.91
N ARG A 407 -32.13 -18.58 15.84
CA ARG A 407 -33.39 -18.01 15.35
C ARG A 407 -33.50 -17.99 13.82
N ASN A 408 -32.37 -18.05 13.15
CA ASN A 408 -32.27 -17.96 11.68
C ASN A 408 -32.02 -19.34 11.02
N SER A 409 -31.84 -20.39 11.81
CA SER A 409 -31.77 -21.79 11.38
C SER A 409 -33.17 -22.44 11.46
#